data_ca7163d88581f653284a0c451ec9279a
#
_entry.id   ca7163d88581f653284a0c451ec9279a
#
_cell.length_a   1.000
_cell.length_b   1.000
_cell.length_c   1.000
_cell.angle_alpha   90.00
_cell.angle_beta   90.00
_cell.angle_gamma   90.00
#
_symmetry.space_group_name_H-M   'P 1'
#
loop_
_entity.id
_entity.type
_entity.pdbx_description
1 polymer ?
#
loop_
_entity_poly.entity_id
_entity_poly.type
_entity_poly.pdbx_seq_one_letter_code
_entity_poly.pdbx_strand_id
1 'polypeptide(L)'
;GRVCVVEGQLLIYRVEVNLNVPKPKPLEAPVDEKIKQTCIFSTTDLLRYFALTVNGHCIHYDRDYAINVEVYVGLIVHGSLLAENLLNFAQSQLGQLKAFQFCATALLFDFEKVAFCAKPDAKGLTLWACGPDECMCLNASAT
;
A
#
# COMPACT_ATOMS: atom_id res chain seq x y z
N GLY A 1 -6.78 -19.65 25.97
CA GLY A 1 -6.48 -18.29 25.50
C GLY A 1 -7.64 -17.75 24.68
N ARG A 2 -7.82 -16.43 24.68
CA ARG A 2 -8.84 -15.76 23.86
C ARG A 2 -8.19 -15.37 22.52
N VAL A 3 -8.82 -15.72 21.40
CA VAL A 3 -8.40 -15.22 20.07
C VAL A 3 -8.74 -13.74 19.98
N CYS A 4 -7.73 -12.90 19.72
CA CYS A 4 -7.91 -11.45 19.63
C CYS A 4 -7.89 -10.95 18.17
N VAL A 5 -7.13 -11.62 17.29
CA VAL A 5 -7.02 -11.30 15.86
C VAL A 5 -7.01 -12.60 15.07
N VAL A 6 -7.68 -12.59 13.94
CA VAL A 6 -7.58 -13.62 12.90
C VAL A 6 -7.19 -12.93 11.61
N GLU A 7 -6.09 -13.38 11.00
CA GLU A 7 -5.57 -12.85 9.75
C GLU A 7 -5.55 -13.95 8.68
N GLY A 8 -5.92 -13.57 7.46
CA GLY A 8 -5.78 -14.40 6.26
C GLY A 8 -5.04 -13.62 5.19
N GLN A 9 -4.03 -14.24 4.57
CA GLN A 9 -3.25 -13.62 3.48
C GLN A 9 -3.41 -14.44 2.20
N LEU A 10 -3.63 -13.74 1.08
CA LEU A 10 -3.58 -14.31 -0.26
C LEU A 10 -2.36 -13.71 -0.99
N LEU A 11 -1.38 -14.56 -1.27
CA LEU A 11 -0.18 -14.19 -2.00
C LEU A 11 -0.31 -14.59 -3.47
N ILE A 12 -0.07 -13.64 -4.38
CA ILE A 12 -0.08 -13.86 -5.81
C ILE A 12 1.36 -13.87 -6.31
N TYR A 13 1.83 -15.04 -6.74
CA TYR A 13 3.14 -15.19 -7.37
C TYR A 13 3.03 -14.89 -8.87
N ARG A 14 3.97 -14.11 -9.38
CA ARG A 14 4.09 -13.83 -10.81
C ARG A 14 5.27 -14.62 -11.37
N VAL A 15 5.15 -15.10 -12.60
CA VAL A 15 6.31 -15.55 -13.40
C VAL A 15 7.18 -14.33 -13.73
N GLU A 16 8.45 -14.59 -14.10
CA GLU A 16 9.40 -13.55 -14.52
C GLU A 16 8.76 -12.54 -15.47
N VAL A 17 9.09 -11.27 -15.24
CA VAL A 17 8.53 -10.16 -16.04
C VAL A 17 9.08 -10.25 -17.46
N ASN A 18 8.22 -10.53 -18.41
CA ASN A 18 8.57 -10.40 -19.82
C ASN A 18 8.53 -8.92 -20.21
N LEU A 19 9.70 -8.30 -20.36
CA LEU A 19 9.84 -6.89 -20.71
C LEU A 19 9.22 -6.51 -22.08
N ASN A 20 8.93 -7.49 -22.92
CA ASN A 20 8.33 -7.29 -24.23
C ASN A 20 6.77 -7.27 -24.19
N VAL A 21 6.17 -7.54 -23.05
CA VAL A 21 4.72 -7.47 -22.87
C VAL A 21 4.33 -6.12 -22.26
N PRO A 22 3.41 -5.37 -22.86
CA PRO A 22 2.92 -4.12 -22.29
C PRO A 22 2.43 -4.35 -20.85
N LYS A 23 2.86 -3.49 -19.92
CA LYS A 23 2.36 -3.53 -18.54
C LYS A 23 0.85 -3.24 -18.56
N PRO A 24 0.04 -3.94 -17.79
CA PRO A 24 -1.38 -3.62 -17.68
C PRO A 24 -1.53 -2.19 -17.16
N LYS A 25 -2.55 -1.47 -17.68
CA LYS A 25 -2.87 -0.11 -17.19
C LYS A 25 -3.20 -0.20 -15.70
N PRO A 26 -2.60 0.67 -14.85
CA PRO A 26 -2.97 0.74 -13.45
C PRO A 26 -4.45 1.02 -13.27
N LEU A 27 -5.03 0.55 -12.17
CA LEU A 27 -6.39 0.90 -11.80
C LEU A 27 -6.44 2.39 -11.41
N GLU A 28 -7.45 3.09 -11.90
CA GLU A 28 -7.69 4.49 -11.53
C GLU A 28 -8.35 4.54 -10.15
N ALA A 29 -7.87 5.46 -9.30
CA ALA A 29 -8.44 5.68 -7.97
C ALA A 29 -9.78 6.42 -8.09
N PRO A 30 -10.75 6.16 -7.19
CA PRO A 30 -11.95 6.99 -7.11
C PRO A 30 -11.60 8.45 -6.77
N VAL A 31 -12.41 9.39 -7.25
CA VAL A 31 -12.23 10.85 -7.03
C VAL A 31 -13.34 11.44 -6.14
N ASP A 32 -14.07 10.58 -5.43
CA ASP A 32 -15.23 10.96 -4.61
C ASP A 32 -14.96 10.84 -3.10
N GLU A 33 -13.67 10.92 -2.73
CA GLU A 33 -13.26 10.90 -1.32
C GLU A 33 -13.93 12.02 -0.50
N LYS A 34 -14.24 11.70 0.75
CA LYS A 34 -14.75 12.67 1.74
C LYS A 34 -13.66 13.11 2.72
N ILE A 35 -12.65 12.27 2.89
CA ILE A 35 -11.53 12.53 3.79
C ILE A 35 -10.24 12.13 3.06
N LYS A 36 -9.22 12.98 3.17
CA LYS A 36 -7.94 12.79 2.49
C LYS A 36 -6.77 13.25 3.35
N GLN A 37 -5.74 12.44 3.41
CA GLN A 37 -4.43 12.79 3.99
C GLN A 37 -3.34 12.49 2.96
N THR A 38 -2.26 13.24 2.98
CA THR A 38 -1.15 13.02 2.04
C THR A 38 0.18 12.91 2.75
N CYS A 39 1.05 12.04 2.27
CA CYS A 39 2.43 11.96 2.73
C CYS A 39 3.38 11.58 1.59
N ILE A 40 4.68 11.62 1.91
CA ILE A 40 5.77 11.06 1.10
C ILE A 40 6.59 10.22 2.09
N PHE A 41 6.88 8.98 1.72
CA PHE A 41 7.73 8.11 2.53
C PHE A 41 9.20 8.37 2.21
N SER A 42 9.98 8.68 3.23
CA SER A 42 11.43 8.81 3.05
C SER A 42 12.12 7.44 3.02
N THR A 43 13.32 7.39 2.47
CA THR A 43 14.18 6.20 2.54
C THR A 43 14.37 5.71 3.98
N THR A 44 14.42 6.65 4.95
CA THR A 44 14.54 6.30 6.37
C THR A 44 13.28 5.61 6.91
N ASP A 45 12.09 6.03 6.47
CA ASP A 45 10.83 5.38 6.87
C ASP A 45 10.78 3.95 6.35
N LEU A 46 11.19 3.73 5.09
CA LEU A 46 11.25 2.40 4.50
C LEU A 46 12.25 1.50 5.23
N LEU A 47 13.45 2.03 5.55
CA LEU A 47 14.47 1.30 6.30
C LEU A 47 13.99 0.93 7.71
N ARG A 48 13.33 1.83 8.41
CA ARG A 48 12.77 1.56 9.74
C ARG A 48 11.68 0.50 9.68
N TYR A 49 10.78 0.62 8.72
CA TYR A 49 9.69 -0.33 8.54
C TYR A 49 10.21 -1.73 8.20
N PHE A 50 11.17 -1.82 7.28
CA PHE A 50 11.89 -3.05 6.96
C PHE A 50 12.49 -3.70 8.21
N ALA A 51 13.20 -2.92 9.05
CA ALA A 51 13.85 -3.42 10.25
C ALA A 51 12.83 -3.94 11.29
N LEU A 52 11.72 -3.23 11.48
CA LEU A 52 10.66 -3.60 12.42
C LEU A 52 9.89 -4.84 11.98
N THR A 53 9.66 -5.00 10.68
CA THR A 53 8.90 -6.12 10.12
C THR A 53 9.77 -7.31 9.74
N VAL A 54 11.10 -7.18 9.86
CA VAL A 54 12.08 -8.21 9.45
C VAL A 54 11.89 -8.63 7.98
N ASN A 55 11.43 -7.71 7.14
CA ASN A 55 11.24 -7.96 5.71
C ASN A 55 12.53 -7.72 4.93
N GLY A 56 13.33 -8.78 4.70
CA GLY A 56 14.65 -8.71 4.08
C GLY A 56 14.69 -8.43 2.57
N HIS A 57 13.59 -8.03 1.93
CA HIS A 57 13.57 -7.81 0.49
C HIS A 57 14.26 -6.49 0.09
N CYS A 58 15.36 -6.59 -0.66
CA CYS A 58 16.26 -5.48 -0.99
C CYS A 58 15.58 -4.31 -1.71
N ILE A 59 14.48 -4.52 -2.43
CA ILE A 59 13.77 -3.47 -3.17
C ILE A 59 13.27 -2.31 -2.30
N HIS A 60 13.21 -2.52 -0.99
CA HIS A 60 12.69 -1.54 -0.06
C HIS A 60 13.77 -0.66 0.60
N TYR A 61 15.05 -1.07 0.54
CA TYR A 61 16.14 -0.36 1.23
C TYR A 61 17.44 -0.25 0.43
N ASP A 62 17.67 -1.11 -0.56
CA ASP A 62 18.85 -1.08 -1.42
C ASP A 62 18.47 -0.51 -2.78
N ARG A 63 18.78 0.78 -2.98
CA ARG A 63 18.42 1.50 -4.21
C ARG A 63 19.15 0.95 -5.42
N ASP A 64 20.43 0.59 -5.26
CA ASP A 64 21.24 0.06 -6.35
C ASP A 64 20.70 -1.31 -6.80
N TYR A 65 20.31 -2.14 -5.86
CA TYR A 65 19.63 -3.40 -6.16
C TYR A 65 18.30 -3.16 -6.86
N ALA A 66 17.46 -2.27 -6.34
CA ALA A 66 16.15 -1.98 -6.92
C ALA A 66 16.25 -1.49 -8.37
N ILE A 67 17.25 -0.63 -8.67
CA ILE A 67 17.43 -0.04 -10.00
C ILE A 67 18.16 -1.00 -10.95
N ASN A 68 19.27 -1.59 -10.51
CA ASN A 68 20.18 -2.30 -11.41
C ASN A 68 19.86 -3.80 -11.55
N VAL A 69 19.17 -4.40 -10.58
CA VAL A 69 18.80 -5.82 -10.59
C VAL A 69 17.33 -6.00 -10.92
N GLU A 70 16.44 -5.27 -10.22
CA GLU A 70 14.99 -5.41 -10.39
C GLU A 70 14.42 -4.45 -11.45
N VAL A 71 15.23 -3.53 -11.97
CA VAL A 71 14.86 -2.56 -13.03
C VAL A 71 13.68 -1.66 -12.62
N TYR A 72 13.60 -1.31 -11.33
CA TYR A 72 12.67 -0.32 -10.82
C TYR A 72 13.27 1.09 -10.92
N VAL A 73 12.43 2.11 -10.84
CA VAL A 73 12.88 3.52 -10.91
C VAL A 73 13.34 4.07 -9.55
N GLY A 74 13.15 3.33 -8.48
CA GLY A 74 13.52 3.71 -7.12
C GLY A 74 13.15 2.63 -6.11
N LEU A 75 13.23 2.96 -4.81
CA LEU A 75 12.80 2.07 -3.75
C LEU A 75 11.27 1.95 -3.75
N ILE A 76 10.78 0.74 -3.56
CA ILE A 76 9.35 0.47 -3.48
C ILE A 76 8.87 0.66 -2.05
N VAL A 77 7.79 1.40 -1.89
CA VAL A 77 7.08 1.50 -0.60
C VAL A 77 6.41 0.16 -0.32
N HIS A 78 6.58 -0.36 0.89
CA HIS A 78 5.96 -1.63 1.29
C HIS A 78 4.44 -1.55 1.18
N GLY A 79 3.82 -2.52 0.51
CA GLY A 79 2.36 -2.62 0.45
C GLY A 79 1.72 -2.75 1.84
N SER A 80 2.37 -3.46 2.76
CA SER A 80 1.97 -3.55 4.17
C SER A 80 2.04 -2.22 4.91
N LEU A 81 3.02 -1.35 4.60
CA LEU A 81 3.09 0.01 5.17
C LEU A 81 1.93 0.88 4.69
N LEU A 82 1.55 0.77 3.42
CA LEU A 82 0.35 1.46 2.90
C LEU A 82 -0.91 0.94 3.58
N ALA A 83 -1.03 -0.38 3.75
CA ALA A 83 -2.17 -1.00 4.42
C ALA A 83 -2.28 -0.57 5.89
N GLU A 84 -1.15 -0.52 6.62
CA GLU A 84 -1.11 -0.06 8.01
C GLU A 84 -1.51 1.42 8.15
N ASN A 85 -1.06 2.28 7.24
CA ASN A 85 -1.49 3.67 7.22
C ASN A 85 -3.00 3.81 6.98
N LEU A 86 -3.58 3.03 6.06
CA LEU A 86 -5.03 3.00 5.84
C LEU A 86 -5.79 2.40 7.02
N LEU A 87 -5.24 1.39 7.70
CA LEU A 87 -5.80 0.82 8.92
C LEU A 87 -5.87 1.88 10.04
N ASN A 88 -4.76 2.58 10.30
CA ASN A 88 -4.69 3.65 11.29
C ASN A 88 -5.62 4.81 10.91
N PHE A 89 -5.71 5.14 9.61
CA PHE A 89 -6.64 6.14 9.12
C PHE A 89 -8.10 5.74 9.35
N ALA A 90 -8.48 4.51 9.04
CA ALA A 90 -9.80 3.97 9.33
C ALA A 90 -10.11 3.98 10.84
N GLN A 91 -9.15 3.56 11.67
CA GLN A 91 -9.29 3.55 13.12
C GLN A 91 -9.50 4.96 13.69
N SER A 92 -8.84 5.97 13.14
CA SER A 92 -9.04 7.36 13.55
C SER A 92 -10.45 7.89 13.27
N GLN A 93 -11.14 7.31 12.27
CA GLN A 93 -12.50 7.71 11.88
C GLN A 93 -13.59 6.88 12.56
N LEU A 94 -13.38 5.58 12.73
CA LEU A 94 -14.37 4.64 13.23
C LEU A 94 -14.16 4.25 14.70
N GLY A 95 -12.97 4.52 15.26
CA GLY A 95 -12.57 4.00 16.57
C GLY A 95 -12.16 2.53 16.47
N GLN A 96 -12.75 1.66 17.27
CA GLN A 96 -12.41 0.23 17.26
C GLN A 96 -12.96 -0.46 16.01
N LEU A 97 -12.05 -1.05 15.23
CA LEU A 97 -12.39 -1.81 14.03
C LEU A 97 -12.76 -3.26 14.38
N LYS A 98 -13.70 -3.82 13.64
CA LYS A 98 -14.07 -5.24 13.69
C LYS A 98 -13.40 -6.04 12.58
N ALA A 99 -13.26 -5.44 11.41
CA ALA A 99 -12.60 -6.06 10.26
C ALA A 99 -11.91 -5.00 9.41
N PHE A 100 -10.80 -5.41 8.78
CA PHE A 100 -10.06 -4.63 7.80
C PHE A 100 -9.61 -5.58 6.68
N GLN A 101 -9.85 -5.20 5.43
CA GLN A 101 -9.44 -5.95 4.26
C GLN A 101 -8.72 -5.00 3.31
N PHE A 102 -7.70 -5.47 2.63
CA PHE A 102 -6.99 -4.68 1.63
C PHE A 102 -6.48 -5.53 0.47
N CYS A 103 -6.21 -4.86 -0.65
CA CYS A 103 -5.57 -5.43 -1.82
C CYS A 103 -4.60 -4.40 -2.42
N ALA A 104 -3.32 -4.77 -2.53
CA ALA A 104 -2.34 -3.97 -3.26
C ALA A 104 -2.56 -4.14 -4.76
N THR A 105 -2.57 -3.03 -5.50
CA THR A 105 -2.93 -2.98 -6.92
C THR A 105 -1.83 -2.42 -7.81
N ALA A 106 -1.01 -1.49 -7.28
CA ALA A 106 0.11 -0.92 -8.00
C ALA A 106 1.27 -0.57 -7.05
N LEU A 107 2.45 -0.38 -7.62
CA LEU A 107 3.64 0.05 -6.88
C LEU A 107 3.58 1.54 -6.58
N LEU A 108 4.18 1.94 -5.46
CA LEU A 108 4.47 3.32 -5.10
C LEU A 108 5.97 3.42 -4.81
N PHE A 109 6.63 4.46 -5.29
CA PHE A 109 8.05 4.68 -5.06
C PHE A 109 8.30 5.74 -3.97
N ASP A 110 9.47 5.67 -3.33
CA ASP A 110 9.85 6.50 -2.18
C ASP A 110 9.95 8.01 -2.44
N PHE A 111 10.00 8.43 -3.71
CA PHE A 111 9.96 9.85 -4.11
C PHE A 111 8.55 10.33 -4.49
N GLU A 112 7.56 9.45 -4.47
CA GLU A 112 6.20 9.74 -4.91
C GLU A 112 5.32 10.13 -3.73
N LYS A 113 4.43 11.09 -4.00
CA LYS A 113 3.41 11.51 -3.03
C LYS A 113 2.23 10.55 -3.11
N VAL A 114 1.78 10.08 -1.95
CA VAL A 114 0.57 9.28 -1.81
C VAL A 114 -0.52 10.04 -1.08
N ALA A 115 -1.76 9.85 -1.50
CA ALA A 115 -2.94 10.29 -0.79
C ALA A 115 -3.69 9.08 -0.22
N PHE A 116 -3.91 9.08 1.08
CA PHE A 116 -4.82 8.15 1.76
C PHE A 116 -6.20 8.77 1.76
N CYS A 117 -7.13 8.12 1.09
CA CYS A 117 -8.48 8.59 0.83
C CYS A 117 -9.49 7.68 1.49
N ALA A 118 -10.61 8.24 1.93
CA ALA A 118 -11.71 7.48 2.49
C ALA A 118 -13.05 8.09 2.12
N LYS A 119 -14.06 7.22 2.00
CA LYS A 119 -15.47 7.60 1.95
C LYS A 119 -16.31 6.64 2.79
N PRO A 120 -17.37 7.14 3.47
CA PRO A 120 -18.33 6.28 4.13
C PRO A 120 -19.03 5.36 3.14
N ASP A 121 -19.30 4.14 3.57
CA ASP A 121 -20.20 3.21 2.87
C ASP A 121 -21.26 2.66 3.83
N ALA A 122 -22.13 1.78 3.35
CA ALA A 122 -23.24 1.24 4.13
C ALA A 122 -22.82 0.43 5.37
N LYS A 123 -21.57 -0.03 5.45
CA LYS A 123 -21.05 -0.91 6.51
C LYS A 123 -19.87 -0.32 7.28
N GLY A 124 -19.30 0.77 6.82
CA GLY A 124 -18.12 1.39 7.44
C GLY A 124 -17.43 2.37 6.51
N LEU A 125 -16.19 2.08 6.10
CA LEU A 125 -15.41 2.91 5.20
C LEU A 125 -14.86 2.10 4.02
N THR A 126 -14.96 2.67 2.83
CA THR A 126 -14.13 2.32 1.69
C THR A 126 -12.92 3.26 1.68
N LEU A 127 -11.71 2.68 1.55
CA LEU A 127 -10.45 3.42 1.63
C LEU A 127 -9.56 3.06 0.43
N TRP A 128 -8.67 3.98 0.06
CA TRP A 128 -7.65 3.70 -0.96
C TRP A 128 -6.42 4.58 -0.79
N ALA A 129 -5.29 4.06 -1.22
CA ALA A 129 -4.06 4.82 -1.39
C ALA A 129 -3.92 5.18 -2.86
N CYS A 130 -3.91 6.49 -3.15
CA CYS A 130 -3.80 7.07 -4.47
C CYS A 130 -2.39 7.63 -4.67
N GLY A 131 -1.65 7.07 -5.61
CA GLY A 131 -0.33 7.54 -6.04
C GLY A 131 -0.42 8.63 -7.12
N PRO A 132 0.69 8.89 -7.84
CA PRO A 132 0.70 9.77 -9.00
C PRO A 132 -0.30 9.33 -10.09
N ASP A 133 -0.71 10.30 -10.93
CA ASP A 133 -1.59 10.07 -12.08
C ASP A 133 -2.89 9.32 -11.72
N GLU A 134 -3.42 9.61 -10.52
CA GLU A 134 -4.64 8.96 -10.00
C GLU A 134 -4.54 7.43 -9.94
N CYS A 135 -3.33 6.89 -9.88
CA CYS A 135 -3.09 5.47 -9.78
C CYS A 135 -3.52 4.93 -8.41
N MET A 136 -4.39 3.93 -8.38
CA MET A 136 -4.76 3.23 -7.15
C MET A 136 -3.68 2.24 -6.76
N CYS A 137 -2.87 2.57 -5.75
CA CYS A 137 -1.80 1.70 -5.25
C CYS A 137 -2.32 0.59 -4.33
N LEU A 138 -3.38 0.89 -3.57
CA LEU A 138 -4.00 -0.06 -2.65
C LEU A 138 -5.45 0.33 -2.41
N ASN A 139 -6.35 -0.63 -2.39
CA ASN A 139 -7.72 -0.45 -1.90
C ASN A 139 -7.93 -1.17 -0.58
N ALA A 140 -8.87 -0.68 0.23
CA ALA A 140 -9.21 -1.29 1.51
C ALA A 140 -10.68 -1.03 1.89
N SER A 141 -11.16 -1.83 2.84
CA SER A 141 -12.43 -1.61 3.53
C SER A 141 -12.27 -1.86 5.02
N ALA A 142 -12.99 -1.09 5.83
CA ALA A 142 -12.97 -1.18 7.28
C ALA A 142 -14.39 -1.14 7.86
N THR A 143 -14.65 -1.98 8.87
CA THR A 143 -15.92 -2.01 9.59
C THR A 143 -15.71 -2.09 11.10
#